data_387fba2d4c78dbc44cd5ad4cbf8c6c9c
#
_entry.id   387fba2d4c78dbc44cd5ad4cbf8c6c9c
#
_cell.length_a   1.000
_cell.length_b   1.000
_cell.length_c   1.000
_cell.angle_alpha   90.00
_cell.angle_beta   90.00
_cell.angle_gamma   90.00
#
_symmetry.space_group_name_H-M   'P 1'
#
loop_
_entity.id
_entity.type
_entity.pdbx_description
1 polymer ?
#
loop_
_entity_poly.entity_id
_entity_poly.type
_entity_poly.pdbx_seq_one_letter_code
_entity_poly.pdbx_strand_id
1 'polypeptide(L)'
;MFENIKEQNGSLYRGSIPFVLINKNKKVIYISSSNKNINDYYFSIGDFSDMKKLKIENYDYTPEEFRGKNYEFIQFLESDSKGVLFLSVDSLFKKYFKKGKSIILKKDKEYKISEIRNFLAENGYENNYLIEKKGEFSIRGDILDVFPH
;
A
#
# COMPACT_ATOMS: atom_id res chain seq x y z
N MET A 1 5.34 4.45 -19.58
CA MET A 1 4.03 3.78 -19.44
C MET A 1 3.00 4.78 -18.91
N PHE A 2 2.87 5.94 -19.56
CA PHE A 2 1.84 6.96 -19.32
C PHE A 2 1.35 7.49 -20.68
N GLU A 3 0.87 6.56 -21.51
CA GLU A 3 0.20 6.91 -22.75
C GLU A 3 -1.27 7.22 -22.45
N ASN A 4 -1.71 8.38 -22.86
CA ASN A 4 -3.07 8.91 -22.76
C ASN A 4 -3.50 9.54 -21.41
N ILE A 5 -2.73 10.50 -20.89
CA ILE A 5 -3.31 11.51 -20.01
C ILE A 5 -4.11 12.47 -20.90
N LYS A 6 -5.42 12.25 -21.03
CA LYS A 6 -6.32 13.27 -21.54
C LYS A 6 -6.52 14.31 -20.45
N GLU A 7 -5.93 15.49 -20.60
CA GLU A 7 -6.27 16.64 -19.78
C GLU A 7 -7.73 16.96 -19.97
N GLN A 8 -8.52 16.83 -18.93
CA GLN A 8 -9.85 17.43 -18.84
C GLN A 8 -9.72 18.72 -18.05
N ASN A 9 -9.54 19.83 -18.76
CA ASN A 9 -9.60 21.17 -18.18
C ASN A 9 -11.07 21.52 -17.92
N GLY A 10 -11.49 21.44 -16.67
CA GLY A 10 -12.81 21.86 -16.22
C GLY A 10 -12.79 22.11 -14.71
N SER A 11 -13.39 23.21 -14.27
CA SER A 11 -13.62 23.43 -12.85
C SER A 11 -14.79 22.55 -12.39
N LEU A 12 -14.49 21.49 -11.64
CA LEU A 12 -15.51 20.70 -10.99
C LEU A 12 -15.89 21.34 -9.66
N TYR A 13 -17.20 21.40 -9.39
CA TYR A 13 -17.67 21.74 -8.05
C TYR A 13 -17.14 20.70 -7.05
N ARG A 14 -16.57 21.15 -5.92
CA ARG A 14 -15.89 20.27 -4.96
C ARG A 14 -16.73 19.06 -4.54
N GLY A 15 -18.05 19.24 -4.37
CA GLY A 15 -18.95 18.16 -3.99
C GLY A 15 -19.17 17.08 -5.06
N SER A 16 -18.83 17.34 -6.32
CA SER A 16 -18.98 16.36 -7.40
C SER A 16 -17.77 15.45 -7.62
N ILE A 17 -16.62 15.78 -7.02
CA ILE A 17 -15.37 15.01 -7.19
C ILE A 17 -15.53 13.53 -6.80
N PRO A 18 -16.11 13.16 -5.64
CA PRO A 18 -16.31 11.74 -5.29
C PRO A 18 -17.09 10.97 -6.35
N PHE A 19 -18.16 11.55 -6.90
CA PHE A 19 -18.96 10.92 -7.94
C PHE A 19 -18.19 10.71 -9.24
N VAL A 20 -17.33 11.67 -9.62
CA VAL A 20 -16.48 11.53 -10.79
C VAL A 20 -15.46 10.40 -10.60
N LEU A 21 -14.86 10.30 -9.41
CA LEU A 21 -13.89 9.27 -9.10
C LEU A 21 -14.51 7.87 -9.15
N ILE A 22 -15.71 7.70 -8.58
CA ILE A 22 -16.45 6.42 -8.57
C ILE A 22 -16.84 6.00 -9.99
N ASN A 23 -17.33 6.94 -10.79
CA ASN A 23 -17.84 6.63 -12.14
C ASN A 23 -16.77 6.30 -13.19
N LYS A 24 -15.49 6.52 -12.88
CA LYS A 24 -14.41 6.18 -13.84
C LYS A 24 -14.26 4.68 -14.08
N ASN A 25 -14.81 3.84 -13.22
CA ASN A 25 -14.75 2.36 -13.34
C ASN A 25 -13.33 1.83 -13.65
N LYS A 26 -12.31 2.52 -13.16
CA LYS A 26 -10.89 2.29 -13.40
C LYS A 26 -10.13 2.46 -12.09
N LYS A 27 -8.85 2.18 -12.14
CA LYS A 27 -7.92 2.62 -11.11
C LYS A 27 -7.66 4.11 -11.29
N VAL A 28 -7.92 4.89 -10.25
CA VAL A 28 -7.77 6.35 -10.26
C VAL A 28 -6.78 6.75 -9.18
N ILE A 29 -5.90 7.69 -9.49
CA ILE A 29 -5.03 8.34 -8.51
C ILE A 29 -5.50 9.79 -8.35
N TYR A 30 -5.95 10.14 -7.14
CA TYR A 30 -6.30 11.49 -6.77
C TYR A 30 -5.19 12.11 -5.95
N ILE A 31 -4.65 13.24 -6.40
CA ILE A 31 -3.53 13.94 -5.76
C ILE A 31 -4.00 15.31 -5.30
N SER A 32 -3.69 15.67 -4.05
CA SER A 32 -4.01 16.97 -3.48
C SER A 32 -2.91 17.46 -2.54
N SER A 33 -2.70 18.77 -2.53
CA SER A 33 -1.86 19.43 -1.52
C SER A 33 -2.57 19.61 -0.16
N SER A 34 -3.88 19.36 -0.11
CA SER A 34 -4.71 19.49 1.08
C SER A 34 -5.10 18.13 1.64
N ASN A 35 -4.58 17.79 2.81
CA ASN A 35 -4.98 16.58 3.54
C ASN A 35 -6.48 16.62 3.91
N LYS A 36 -7.02 17.82 4.13
CA LYS A 36 -8.46 17.96 4.35
C LYS A 36 -9.28 17.48 3.16
N ASN A 37 -8.93 17.91 1.95
CA ASN A 37 -9.63 17.45 0.74
C ASN A 37 -9.48 15.94 0.53
N ILE A 38 -8.30 15.39 0.82
CA ILE A 38 -8.06 13.95 0.76
C ILE A 38 -9.00 13.22 1.70
N ASN A 39 -9.11 13.66 2.94
CA ASN A 39 -9.96 13.04 3.95
C ASN A 39 -11.44 13.17 3.58
N ASP A 40 -11.91 14.37 3.24
CA ASP A 40 -13.30 14.62 2.90
C ASP A 40 -13.76 13.70 1.75
N TYR A 41 -12.95 13.58 0.69
CA TYR A 41 -13.31 12.73 -0.45
C TYR A 41 -13.12 11.23 -0.18
N TYR A 42 -12.12 10.84 0.60
CA TYR A 42 -11.91 9.46 1.01
C TYR A 42 -13.12 8.92 1.80
N PHE A 43 -13.64 9.71 2.75
CA PHE A 43 -14.80 9.33 3.52
C PHE A 43 -16.09 9.39 2.68
N SER A 44 -16.29 10.44 1.89
CA SER A 44 -17.46 10.56 1.02
C SER A 44 -17.62 9.39 0.04
N ILE A 45 -16.53 8.86 -0.52
CA ILE A 45 -16.60 7.67 -1.38
C ILE A 45 -17.08 6.45 -0.59
N GLY A 46 -16.67 6.30 0.68
CA GLY A 46 -17.10 5.19 1.53
C GLY A 46 -18.60 5.14 1.77
N ASP A 47 -19.26 6.30 1.75
CA ASP A 47 -20.70 6.40 1.96
C ASP A 47 -21.52 5.97 0.72
N PHE A 48 -20.89 5.96 -0.46
CA PHE A 48 -21.59 5.73 -1.73
C PHE A 48 -21.10 4.50 -2.50
N SER A 49 -20.02 3.87 -2.09
CA SER A 49 -19.41 2.78 -2.88
C SER A 49 -18.51 1.89 -2.05
N ASP A 50 -18.60 0.58 -2.26
CA ASP A 50 -17.67 -0.45 -1.74
C ASP A 50 -16.36 -0.51 -2.54
N MET A 51 -16.08 0.48 -3.36
CA MET A 51 -14.87 0.55 -4.18
C MET A 51 -13.62 0.54 -3.30
N LYS A 52 -12.61 -0.25 -3.70
CA LYS A 52 -11.33 -0.26 -2.99
C LYS A 52 -10.72 1.13 -2.96
N LYS A 53 -10.42 1.61 -1.78
CA LYS A 53 -9.79 2.91 -1.57
C LYS A 53 -8.57 2.79 -0.68
N LEU A 54 -7.53 3.50 -1.03
CA LEU A 54 -6.30 3.60 -0.27
C LEU A 54 -5.93 5.07 -0.11
N LYS A 55 -5.44 5.42 1.07
CA LYS A 55 -5.03 6.79 1.39
C LYS A 55 -3.60 6.78 1.91
N ILE A 56 -2.76 7.63 1.32
CA ILE A 56 -1.39 7.88 1.77
C ILE A 56 -1.22 9.38 1.97
N GLU A 57 -1.17 9.77 3.21
CA GLU A 57 -1.01 11.15 3.64
C GLU A 57 0.43 11.43 4.08
N ASN A 58 0.77 12.70 4.18
CA ASN A 58 2.05 13.10 4.75
C ASN A 58 1.95 13.14 6.27
N TYR A 59 2.08 11.98 6.90
CA TYR A 59 2.26 11.89 8.35
C TYR A 59 3.68 11.43 8.67
N ASP A 60 4.12 11.72 9.87
CA ASP A 60 5.33 11.14 10.44
C ASP A 60 5.02 9.69 10.83
N TYR A 61 4.99 8.83 9.82
CA TYR A 61 4.87 7.39 10.04
C TYR A 61 6.13 6.86 10.73
N THR A 62 5.93 5.97 11.67
CA THR A 62 7.04 5.11 12.10
C THR A 62 7.57 4.29 10.92
N PRO A 63 8.81 3.80 10.97
CA PRO A 63 9.34 2.95 9.90
C PRO A 63 8.44 1.74 9.60
N GLU A 64 7.80 1.16 10.62
CA GLU A 64 6.90 0.01 10.50
C GLU A 64 5.60 0.40 9.79
N GLU A 65 4.97 1.49 10.21
CA GLU A 65 3.75 2.01 9.57
C GLU A 65 4.01 2.37 8.11
N PHE A 66 5.17 2.97 7.83
CA PHE A 66 5.55 3.32 6.47
C PHE A 66 5.73 2.06 5.60
N ARG A 67 6.36 0.99 6.14
CA ARG A 67 6.50 -0.29 5.42
C ARG A 67 5.14 -0.89 5.09
N GLY A 68 4.21 -0.92 6.04
CA GLY A 68 2.84 -1.41 5.83
C GLY A 68 2.11 -0.62 4.75
N LYS A 69 2.15 0.71 4.81
CA LYS A 69 1.54 1.59 3.80
C LYS A 69 2.18 1.46 2.43
N ASN A 70 3.49 1.28 2.37
CA ASN A 70 4.21 1.04 1.13
C ASN A 70 3.78 -0.30 0.47
N TYR A 71 3.59 -1.35 1.26
CA TYR A 71 3.10 -2.63 0.75
C TYR A 71 1.68 -2.50 0.19
N GLU A 72 0.76 -1.87 0.93
CA GLU A 72 -0.60 -1.59 0.45
C GLU A 72 -0.60 -0.78 -0.86
N PHE A 73 0.27 0.22 -0.95
CA PHE A 73 0.45 1.05 -2.15
C PHE A 73 0.88 0.23 -3.36
N ILE A 74 1.93 -0.59 -3.21
CA ILE A 74 2.42 -1.44 -4.28
C ILE A 74 1.34 -2.46 -4.69
N GLN A 75 0.70 -3.11 -3.73
CA GLN A 75 -0.40 -4.04 -4.00
C GLN A 75 -1.56 -3.35 -4.74
N PHE A 76 -1.90 -2.12 -4.37
CA PHE A 76 -2.93 -1.37 -5.07
C PHE A 76 -2.53 -1.09 -6.52
N LEU A 77 -1.29 -0.67 -6.76
CA LEU A 77 -0.81 -0.37 -8.11
C LEU A 77 -0.76 -1.61 -9.02
N GLU A 78 -0.40 -2.76 -8.47
CA GLU A 78 -0.25 -4.01 -9.23
C GLU A 78 -1.56 -4.79 -9.40
N SER A 79 -2.53 -4.59 -8.51
CA SER A 79 -3.82 -5.27 -8.62
C SER A 79 -4.60 -4.79 -9.85
N ASP A 80 -5.38 -5.67 -10.47
CA ASP A 80 -6.34 -5.29 -11.51
C ASP A 80 -7.63 -4.70 -10.93
N SER A 81 -7.70 -4.56 -9.60
CA SER A 81 -8.87 -4.05 -8.92
C SER A 81 -9.11 -2.57 -9.23
N LYS A 82 -10.35 -2.23 -9.50
CA LYS A 82 -10.82 -0.86 -9.58
C LYS A 82 -10.73 -0.20 -8.21
N GLY A 83 -10.40 1.08 -8.19
CA GLY A 83 -10.30 1.77 -6.91
C GLY A 83 -9.71 3.17 -7.03
N VAL A 84 -9.67 3.86 -5.90
CA VAL A 84 -9.11 5.20 -5.81
C VAL A 84 -7.96 5.22 -4.81
N LEU A 85 -6.81 5.67 -5.27
CA LEU A 85 -5.66 5.97 -4.45
C LEU A 85 -5.60 7.48 -4.19
N PHE A 86 -5.69 7.86 -2.94
CA PHE A 86 -5.55 9.25 -2.48
C PHE A 86 -4.13 9.49 -2.02
N LEU A 87 -3.46 10.48 -2.63
CA LEU A 87 -2.08 10.85 -2.31
C LEU A 87 -1.99 12.34 -1.95
N SER A 88 -1.22 12.65 -0.92
CA SER A 88 -0.74 14.03 -0.76
C SER A 88 0.37 14.32 -1.76
N VAL A 89 0.53 15.58 -2.15
CA VAL A 89 1.65 15.99 -3.02
C VAL A 89 2.99 15.58 -2.43
N ASP A 90 3.18 15.77 -1.12
CA ASP A 90 4.42 15.41 -0.42
C ASP A 90 4.70 13.90 -0.49
N SER A 91 3.65 13.08 -0.51
CA SER A 91 3.81 11.63 -0.64
C SER A 91 4.38 11.19 -1.98
N LEU A 92 4.24 11.98 -3.04
CA LEU A 92 4.85 11.69 -4.34
C LEU A 92 6.38 11.75 -4.32
N PHE A 93 6.95 12.53 -3.42
CA PHE A 93 8.40 12.70 -3.29
C PHE A 93 9.03 11.71 -2.31
N LYS A 94 8.23 10.89 -1.63
CA LYS A 94 8.75 9.83 -0.77
C LYS A 94 9.29 8.67 -1.61
N LYS A 95 10.39 8.09 -1.15
CA LYS A 95 10.92 6.86 -1.77
C LYS A 95 10.08 5.68 -1.31
N TYR A 96 9.33 5.09 -2.23
CA TYR A 96 8.67 3.82 -2.01
C TYR A 96 9.62 2.67 -2.34
N PHE A 97 9.56 1.61 -1.55
CA PHE A 97 10.35 0.42 -1.83
C PHE A 97 9.86 -0.21 -3.14
N LYS A 98 10.78 -0.74 -3.92
CA LYS A 98 10.40 -1.60 -5.05
C LYS A 98 9.72 -2.85 -4.49
N LYS A 99 8.84 -3.47 -5.30
CA LYS A 99 8.28 -4.78 -4.98
C LYS A 99 9.40 -5.71 -4.54
N GLY A 100 9.32 -6.20 -3.31
CA GLY A 100 10.20 -7.25 -2.83
C GLY A 100 9.98 -8.54 -3.63
N LYS A 101 10.98 -9.39 -3.69
CA LYS A 101 10.78 -10.75 -4.18
C LYS A 101 9.79 -11.44 -3.27
N SER A 102 8.88 -12.25 -3.79
CA SER A 102 8.02 -13.11 -2.99
C SER A 102 8.64 -14.49 -2.86
N ILE A 103 8.51 -15.09 -1.69
CA ILE A 103 8.83 -16.50 -1.47
C ILE A 103 7.52 -17.25 -1.26
N ILE A 104 7.36 -18.37 -1.95
CA ILE A 104 6.19 -19.24 -1.81
C ILE A 104 6.65 -20.53 -1.14
N LEU A 105 6.24 -20.71 0.11
CA LEU A 105 6.46 -21.96 0.84
C LEU A 105 5.31 -22.92 0.53
N LYS A 106 5.64 -24.10 0.02
CA LYS A 106 4.66 -25.16 -0.28
C LYS A 106 4.75 -26.25 0.76
N LYS A 107 3.60 -26.77 1.17
CA LYS A 107 3.53 -27.92 2.06
C LYS A 107 4.33 -29.10 1.47
N ASP A 108 4.94 -29.89 2.32
CA ASP A 108 5.72 -31.09 1.96
C ASP A 108 6.97 -30.80 1.09
N LYS A 109 7.49 -29.56 1.14
CA LYS A 109 8.77 -29.20 0.55
C LYS A 109 9.76 -28.74 1.60
N GLU A 110 11.01 -29.16 1.44
CA GLU A 110 12.11 -28.71 2.29
C GLU A 110 12.65 -27.37 1.81
N TYR A 111 12.97 -26.51 2.75
CA TYR A 111 13.56 -25.20 2.52
C TYR A 111 14.70 -24.96 3.48
N LYS A 112 15.78 -24.36 3.02
CA LYS A 112 16.88 -23.98 3.90
C LYS A 112 16.47 -22.77 4.75
N ILE A 113 16.50 -22.93 6.04
CA ILE A 113 16.20 -21.87 7.00
C ILE A 113 17.04 -20.60 6.76
N SER A 114 18.31 -20.76 6.37
CA SER A 114 19.19 -19.64 6.04
C SER A 114 18.68 -18.80 4.86
N GLU A 115 18.10 -19.45 3.84
CA GLU A 115 17.56 -18.75 2.67
C GLU A 115 16.31 -17.96 3.06
N ILE A 116 15.43 -18.53 3.88
CA ILE A 116 14.25 -17.86 4.39
C ILE A 116 14.64 -16.67 5.28
N ARG A 117 15.59 -16.85 6.19
CA ARG A 117 16.11 -15.79 7.06
C ARG A 117 16.64 -14.60 6.24
N ASN A 118 17.50 -14.90 5.26
CA ASN A 118 18.06 -13.86 4.41
C ASN A 118 16.99 -13.13 3.61
N PHE A 119 16.03 -13.89 3.06
CA PHE A 119 14.90 -13.32 2.37
C PHE A 119 14.09 -12.36 3.25
N LEU A 120 13.76 -12.76 4.47
CA LEU A 120 12.99 -11.93 5.41
C LEU A 120 13.79 -10.67 5.78
N ALA A 121 15.08 -10.80 6.11
CA ALA A 121 15.94 -9.67 6.44
C ALA A 121 16.07 -8.68 5.27
N GLU A 122 16.28 -9.15 4.05
CA GLU A 122 16.35 -8.33 2.84
C GLU A 122 15.02 -7.58 2.55
N ASN A 123 13.90 -8.12 3.02
CA ASN A 123 12.58 -7.50 2.90
C ASN A 123 12.17 -6.70 4.14
N GLY A 124 13.12 -6.40 5.03
CA GLY A 124 12.94 -5.47 6.14
C GLY A 124 12.26 -6.07 7.37
N TYR A 125 12.20 -7.41 7.47
CA TYR A 125 11.77 -8.07 8.68
C TYR A 125 12.91 -8.13 9.71
N GLU A 126 12.56 -7.95 10.98
CA GLU A 126 13.47 -8.02 12.10
C GLU A 126 13.40 -9.39 12.78
N ASN A 127 14.57 -9.99 13.06
CA ASN A 127 14.61 -11.27 13.74
C ASN A 127 14.60 -11.06 15.26
N ASN A 128 13.51 -11.43 15.90
CA ASN A 128 13.30 -11.30 17.34
C ASN A 128 12.97 -12.65 17.98
N TYR A 129 13.34 -12.84 19.23
CA TYR A 129 13.01 -14.06 19.97
C TYR A 129 11.52 -14.18 20.24
N LEU A 130 10.87 -13.07 20.62
CA LEU A 130 9.43 -12.94 20.78
C LEU A 130 8.92 -12.02 19.65
N ILE A 131 7.84 -12.43 19.01
CA ILE A 131 7.18 -11.65 17.96
C ILE A 131 6.03 -10.88 18.61
N GLU A 132 6.13 -9.56 18.59
CA GLU A 132 5.11 -8.67 19.17
C GLU A 132 4.53 -7.71 18.13
N LYS A 133 5.29 -7.44 17.08
CA LYS A 133 4.94 -6.41 16.08
C LYS A 133 4.94 -6.98 14.67
N LYS A 134 4.19 -6.30 13.80
CA LYS A 134 4.25 -6.53 12.36
C LYS A 134 5.67 -6.29 11.84
N GLY A 135 6.11 -7.12 10.92
CA GLY A 135 7.46 -7.05 10.35
C GLY A 135 8.54 -7.75 11.19
N GLU A 136 8.14 -8.53 12.18
CA GLU A 136 9.06 -9.37 12.95
C GLU A 136 8.94 -10.84 12.54
N PHE A 137 10.03 -11.56 12.72
CA PHE A 137 10.06 -13.02 12.59
C PHE A 137 10.95 -13.65 13.66
N SER A 138 10.69 -14.91 13.97
CA SER A 138 11.48 -15.72 14.88
C SER A 138 11.78 -17.08 14.26
N ILE A 139 12.99 -17.56 14.44
CA ILE A 139 13.39 -18.91 14.05
C ILE A 139 13.91 -19.63 15.28
N ARG A 140 13.22 -20.70 15.64
CA ARG A 140 13.55 -21.55 16.80
C ARG A 140 13.61 -23.01 16.33
N GLY A 141 14.85 -23.52 16.13
CA GLY A 141 15.01 -24.82 15.48
C GLY A 141 14.43 -24.81 14.07
N ASP A 142 13.48 -25.70 13.80
CA ASP A 142 12.80 -25.82 12.51
C ASP A 142 11.49 -25.05 12.45
N ILE A 143 11.19 -24.27 13.50
CA ILE A 143 9.97 -23.47 13.57
C ILE A 143 10.26 -22.05 13.11
N LEU A 144 9.50 -21.59 12.14
CA LEU A 144 9.48 -20.22 11.68
C LEU A 144 8.15 -19.57 12.03
N ASP A 145 8.20 -18.54 12.85
CA ASP A 145 7.08 -17.65 13.12
C ASP A 145 7.30 -16.32 12.39
N VAL A 146 6.28 -15.80 11.72
CA VAL A 146 6.35 -14.50 11.00
C VAL A 146 5.10 -13.71 11.28
N PHE A 147 5.27 -12.44 11.65
CA PHE A 147 4.15 -11.50 11.72
C PHE A 147 4.23 -10.55 10.51
N PRO A 148 3.45 -10.79 9.46
CA PRO A 148 3.50 -9.99 8.23
C PRO A 148 3.16 -8.53 8.46
N HIS A 149 3.64 -7.66 7.57
CA HIS A 149 3.35 -6.23 7.57
C HIS A 149 1.87 -5.89 7.37
#